data_6ab99fd26b1178c8459b58fec970051d
#
_entry.id   6ab99fd26b1178c8459b58fec970051d
#
_cell.length_a   1.000
_cell.length_b   1.000
_cell.length_c   1.000
_cell.angle_alpha   90.00
_cell.angle_beta   90.00
_cell.angle_gamma   90.00
#
_symmetry.space_group_name_H-M   'P 1'
#
loop_
_entity.id
_entity.type
_entity.pdbx_description
1 polymer ?
#
loop_
_entity_poly.entity_id
_entity_poly.type
_entity_poly.pdbx_seq_one_letter_code
_entity_poly.pdbx_strand_id
1 'polypeptide(L)'
;SDVYKRQLNTSLSSKYLLLKVNSKFNGKVLNIVYFSDSKKEILECPRIFIEVERNVELTVNEIFISSDTVTLKLPVIEMVLNEKSKVFHNLVFQSSFTENNFKFTRVDQKDNSFYKLTSFSNSSLLAANDVKVSLNGKNSECDLKGLYFTTLNSQFNTHVVVEHNVPYTRSNQYFKGILSDNSRAVFSGKIYVERDAQKSYAEQKDLNLVMSKGAEID
;
A
#
# COMPACT_ATOMS: atom_id res chain seq x y z
N SER A 1 7.85 -1.65 15.70
CA SER A 1 7.02 -0.53 15.29
C SER A 1 7.38 -0.07 13.88
N ASP A 2 6.38 0.31 13.11
CA ASP A 2 6.48 0.57 11.66
C ASP A 2 7.34 1.79 11.32
N VAL A 3 7.46 2.72 12.27
CA VAL A 3 8.35 3.89 12.16
C VAL A 3 9.81 3.48 11.95
N TYR A 4 10.29 2.48 12.69
CA TYR A 4 11.68 2.03 12.57
C TYR A 4 11.99 1.34 11.25
N LYS A 5 11.06 0.53 10.73
CA LYS A 5 11.25 -0.16 9.45
C LYS A 5 11.38 0.83 8.28
N ARG A 6 10.55 1.90 8.30
CA ARG A 6 10.64 2.98 7.31
C ARG A 6 11.93 3.79 7.46
N GLN A 7 12.35 4.09 8.69
CA GLN A 7 13.63 4.75 8.96
C GLN A 7 14.80 3.89 8.47
N LEU A 8 14.70 2.58 8.60
CA LEU A 8 15.70 1.65 8.08
C LEU A 8 15.80 1.74 6.54
N ASN A 9 14.67 1.75 5.80
CA ASN A 9 14.71 2.00 4.37
C ASN A 9 15.38 3.35 4.05
N THR A 10 15.01 4.41 4.77
CA THR A 10 15.60 5.74 4.55
C THR A 10 17.11 5.78 4.78
N SER A 11 17.59 5.01 5.76
CA SER A 11 19.02 4.94 6.10
C SER A 11 19.83 4.08 5.13
N LEU A 12 19.21 3.03 4.58
CA LEU A 12 19.90 2.03 3.75
C LEU A 12 19.69 2.25 2.25
N SER A 13 18.66 2.99 1.85
CA SER A 13 18.40 3.28 0.45
C SER A 13 19.44 4.27 -0.08
N SER A 14 20.39 3.77 -0.85
CA SER A 14 21.43 4.58 -1.51
C SER A 14 20.95 5.17 -2.84
N LYS A 15 19.84 4.69 -3.39
CA LYS A 15 19.29 5.10 -4.68
C LYS A 15 17.77 5.19 -4.58
N TYR A 16 17.20 6.17 -5.28
CA TYR A 16 15.76 6.31 -5.45
C TYR A 16 15.42 6.56 -6.91
N LEU A 17 14.23 6.15 -7.29
CA LEU A 17 13.67 6.42 -8.61
C LEU A 17 12.66 7.59 -8.46
N LEU A 18 12.90 8.67 -9.18
CA LEU A 18 11.99 9.81 -9.28
C LEU A 18 11.31 9.79 -10.64
N LEU A 19 9.98 9.69 -10.64
CA LEU A 19 9.14 9.70 -11.83
C LEU A 19 8.23 10.92 -11.81
N LYS A 20 8.33 11.79 -12.81
CA LYS A 20 7.37 12.87 -13.06
C LYS A 20 6.49 12.49 -14.24
N VAL A 21 5.21 12.32 -13.98
CA VAL A 21 4.20 11.86 -14.94
C VAL A 21 3.39 13.05 -15.41
N ASN A 22 3.65 13.47 -16.64
CA ASN A 22 3.00 14.63 -17.27
C ASN A 22 1.91 14.21 -18.27
N SER A 23 1.28 15.17 -18.92
CA SER A 23 0.17 14.95 -19.86
C SER A 23 0.48 13.98 -21.02
N LYS A 24 1.76 13.82 -21.41
CA LYS A 24 2.15 12.82 -22.44
C LYS A 24 1.92 11.37 -22.00
N PHE A 25 1.86 11.15 -20.70
CA PHE A 25 1.61 9.83 -20.10
C PHE A 25 0.17 9.65 -19.62
N ASN A 26 -0.72 10.56 -19.95
CA ASN A 26 -2.12 10.46 -19.58
C ASN A 26 -2.76 9.16 -20.11
N GLY A 27 -3.45 8.44 -19.22
CA GLY A 27 -4.07 7.14 -19.51
C GLY A 27 -3.08 5.99 -19.71
N LYS A 28 -1.78 6.16 -19.38
CA LYS A 28 -0.77 5.10 -19.50
C LYS A 28 -0.70 4.24 -18.26
N VAL A 29 -0.06 3.08 -18.44
CA VAL A 29 0.20 2.09 -17.38
C VAL A 29 1.69 2.07 -17.08
N LEU A 30 2.02 2.21 -15.80
CA LEU A 30 3.37 2.02 -15.27
C LEU A 30 3.42 0.67 -14.54
N ASN A 31 4.24 -0.24 -15.01
CA ASN A 31 4.48 -1.51 -14.34
C ASN A 31 5.79 -1.44 -13.56
N ILE A 32 5.71 -1.69 -12.27
CA ILE A 32 6.85 -1.77 -11.35
C ILE A 32 6.94 -3.23 -10.90
N VAL A 33 8.02 -3.89 -11.25
CA VAL A 33 8.25 -5.29 -10.88
C VAL A 33 9.42 -5.35 -9.91
N TYR A 34 9.16 -5.88 -8.71
CA TYR A 34 10.19 -6.19 -7.72
C TYR A 34 10.59 -7.66 -7.91
N PHE A 35 11.75 -7.85 -8.47
CA PHE A 35 12.29 -9.18 -8.75
C PHE A 35 13.62 -9.36 -8.03
N SER A 36 13.74 -10.44 -7.27
CA SER A 36 14.94 -10.82 -6.56
C SER A 36 15.43 -12.14 -7.11
N ASP A 37 16.64 -12.17 -7.63
CA ASP A 37 17.33 -13.39 -8.05
C ASP A 37 18.72 -13.41 -7.44
N SER A 38 18.85 -14.06 -6.29
CA SER A 38 20.10 -14.18 -5.57
C SER A 38 20.25 -15.58 -4.97
N LYS A 39 21.47 -16.07 -4.94
CA LYS A 39 21.81 -17.31 -4.24
C LYS A 39 22.19 -17.07 -2.77
N LYS A 40 22.15 -15.84 -2.30
CA LYS A 40 22.49 -15.43 -0.94
C LYS A 40 21.33 -14.66 -0.33
N GLU A 41 21.25 -14.66 1.00
CA GLU A 41 20.35 -13.80 1.75
C GLU A 41 20.59 -12.33 1.37
N ILE A 42 19.51 -11.60 1.08
CA ILE A 42 19.58 -10.21 0.66
C ILE A 42 18.60 -9.33 1.43
N LEU A 43 19.01 -8.07 1.59
CA LEU A 43 18.16 -6.98 2.05
C LEU A 43 17.95 -6.00 0.90
N GLU A 44 16.70 -5.75 0.55
CA GLU A 44 16.30 -4.85 -0.52
C GLU A 44 15.50 -3.68 0.03
N CYS A 45 15.94 -2.46 -0.25
CA CYS A 45 15.31 -1.22 0.20
C CYS A 45 14.99 -0.29 -0.99
N PRO A 46 14.20 -0.73 -1.98
CA PRO A 46 13.84 0.13 -3.10
C PRO A 46 12.99 1.31 -2.64
N ARG A 47 13.24 2.48 -3.23
CA ARG A 47 12.46 3.69 -2.97
C ARG A 47 12.07 4.38 -4.26
N ILE A 48 10.78 4.64 -4.42
CA ILE A 48 10.19 5.22 -5.61
C ILE A 48 9.36 6.43 -5.20
N PHE A 49 9.57 7.54 -5.90
CA PHE A 49 8.75 8.73 -5.79
C PHE A 49 8.07 9.01 -7.13
N ILE A 50 6.75 9.17 -7.12
CA ILE A 50 5.94 9.46 -8.31
C ILE A 50 5.19 10.76 -8.09
N GLU A 51 5.45 11.75 -8.94
CA GLU A 51 4.67 12.97 -9.02
C GLU A 51 3.78 12.92 -10.25
N VAL A 52 2.46 12.97 -10.05
CA VAL A 52 1.47 12.98 -11.13
C VAL A 52 0.97 14.40 -11.32
N GLU A 53 1.17 14.95 -12.51
CA GLU A 53 0.76 16.32 -12.84
C GLU A 53 -0.76 16.47 -12.87
N ARG A 54 -1.22 17.72 -12.83
CA ARG A 54 -2.64 18.05 -12.86
C ARG A 54 -3.35 17.50 -14.11
N ASN A 55 -4.58 17.04 -13.93
CA ASN A 55 -5.44 16.45 -14.97
C ASN A 55 -4.88 15.18 -15.63
N VAL A 56 -3.88 14.53 -15.04
CA VAL A 56 -3.28 13.29 -15.55
C VAL A 56 -3.92 12.09 -14.87
N GLU A 57 -4.26 11.07 -15.66
CA GLU A 57 -4.69 9.76 -15.20
C GLU A 57 -3.55 8.75 -15.41
N LEU A 58 -3.23 7.98 -14.37
CA LEU A 58 -2.17 6.98 -14.37
C LEU A 58 -2.63 5.69 -13.73
N THR A 59 -2.32 4.56 -14.35
CA THR A 59 -2.38 3.26 -13.69
C THR A 59 -0.99 2.82 -13.26
N VAL A 60 -0.83 2.46 -11.99
CA VAL A 60 0.42 1.91 -11.44
C VAL A 60 0.16 0.47 -11.05
N ASN A 61 0.89 -0.47 -11.62
CA ASN A 61 0.88 -1.86 -11.20
C ASN A 61 2.19 -2.16 -10.47
N GLU A 62 2.11 -2.53 -9.21
CA GLU A 62 3.23 -3.06 -8.44
C GLU A 62 3.09 -4.57 -8.31
N ILE A 63 4.10 -5.30 -8.74
CA ILE A 63 4.10 -6.76 -8.76
C ILE A 63 5.36 -7.24 -8.04
N PHE A 64 5.16 -8.03 -7.00
CA PHE A 64 6.23 -8.68 -6.28
C PHE A 64 6.36 -10.11 -6.79
N ILE A 65 7.53 -10.45 -7.33
CA ILE A 65 7.87 -11.79 -7.78
C ILE A 65 8.90 -12.35 -6.82
N SER A 66 8.57 -13.47 -6.21
CA SER A 66 9.46 -14.11 -5.25
C SER A 66 10.51 -15.00 -5.93
N SER A 67 11.63 -15.15 -5.26
CA SER A 67 12.61 -16.22 -5.48
C SER A 67 12.63 -17.15 -4.27
N ASP A 68 13.23 -18.33 -4.40
CA ASP A 68 13.37 -19.28 -3.29
C ASP A 68 14.44 -18.87 -2.26
N THR A 69 14.97 -17.67 -2.37
CA THR A 69 16.03 -17.17 -1.49
C THR A 69 15.44 -16.39 -0.31
N VAL A 70 16.03 -16.56 0.88
CA VAL A 70 15.68 -15.77 2.06
C VAL A 70 15.93 -14.28 1.77
N THR A 71 14.87 -13.51 1.79
CA THR A 71 14.91 -12.09 1.43
C THR A 71 14.15 -11.26 2.46
N LEU A 72 14.72 -10.12 2.83
CA LEU A 72 14.02 -9.04 3.53
C LEU A 72 13.83 -7.87 2.57
N LYS A 73 12.57 -7.57 2.23
CA LYS A 73 12.21 -6.45 1.36
C LYS A 73 11.53 -5.35 2.15
N LEU A 74 12.03 -4.12 2.00
CA LEU A 74 11.51 -2.91 2.64
C LEU A 74 11.18 -1.85 1.58
N PRO A 75 10.31 -2.11 0.60
CA PRO A 75 10.00 -1.17 -0.46
C PRO A 75 9.18 0.03 0.06
N VAL A 76 9.52 1.22 -0.44
CA VAL A 76 8.78 2.45 -0.18
C VAL A 76 8.35 3.07 -1.50
N ILE A 77 7.06 3.38 -1.63
CA ILE A 77 6.53 4.20 -2.71
C ILE A 77 5.84 5.43 -2.13
N GLU A 78 6.20 6.59 -2.64
CA GLU A 78 5.59 7.87 -2.28
C GLU A 78 5.01 8.51 -3.54
N MET A 79 3.76 8.96 -3.46
CA MET A 79 3.05 9.56 -4.59
C MET A 79 2.50 10.93 -4.21
N VAL A 80 2.66 11.89 -5.11
CA VAL A 80 1.99 13.19 -5.04
C VAL A 80 1.02 13.29 -6.22
N LEU A 81 -0.26 13.42 -5.90
CA LEU A 81 -1.33 13.58 -6.87
C LEU A 81 -1.71 15.05 -6.93
N ASN A 82 -1.30 15.74 -8.00
CA ASN A 82 -1.66 17.13 -8.20
C ASN A 82 -3.14 17.30 -8.58
N GLU A 83 -3.60 18.54 -8.64
CA GLU A 83 -5.00 18.90 -8.85
C GLU A 83 -5.66 18.12 -10.00
N LYS A 84 -6.82 17.50 -9.74
CA LYS A 84 -7.63 16.73 -10.70
C LYS A 84 -6.90 15.52 -11.33
N SER A 85 -5.78 15.10 -10.78
CA SER A 85 -5.14 13.86 -11.21
C SER A 85 -5.85 12.64 -10.64
N LYS A 86 -5.72 11.52 -11.34
CA LYS A 86 -6.29 10.23 -10.92
C LYS A 86 -5.23 9.14 -10.98
N VAL A 87 -5.13 8.36 -9.92
CA VAL A 87 -4.22 7.21 -9.88
C VAL A 87 -4.98 5.95 -9.50
N PHE A 88 -4.86 4.93 -10.35
CA PHE A 88 -5.30 3.56 -10.10
C PHE A 88 -4.08 2.72 -9.78
N HIS A 89 -3.93 2.35 -8.53
CA HIS A 89 -2.78 1.61 -8.02
C HIS A 89 -3.18 0.17 -7.74
N ASN A 90 -2.65 -0.77 -8.49
CA ASN A 90 -2.84 -2.19 -8.29
C ASN A 90 -1.59 -2.80 -7.67
N LEU A 91 -1.72 -3.40 -6.52
CA LEU A 91 -0.64 -4.04 -5.77
C LEU A 91 -0.87 -5.54 -5.68
N VAL A 92 0.03 -6.32 -6.27
CA VAL A 92 0.02 -7.78 -6.19
C VAL A 92 1.22 -8.25 -5.38
N PHE A 93 0.93 -8.79 -4.22
CA PHE A 93 1.89 -9.29 -3.26
C PHE A 93 1.88 -10.82 -3.29
N GLN A 94 2.66 -11.38 -4.19
CA GLN A 94 2.83 -12.82 -4.28
C GLN A 94 4.23 -13.18 -3.83
N SER A 95 4.35 -13.69 -2.61
CA SER A 95 5.63 -14.00 -1.96
C SER A 95 5.74 -15.48 -1.63
N SER A 96 6.96 -16.00 -1.63
CA SER A 96 7.27 -17.32 -1.09
C SER A 96 7.33 -17.30 0.44
N PHE A 97 7.30 -18.48 1.06
CA PHE A 97 7.44 -18.63 2.51
C PHE A 97 8.85 -18.32 3.04
N THR A 98 9.81 -18.03 2.17
CA THR A 98 11.18 -17.63 2.52
C THR A 98 11.36 -16.11 2.60
N GLU A 99 10.34 -15.33 2.21
CA GLU A 99 10.44 -13.88 2.13
C GLU A 99 9.73 -13.18 3.29
N ASN A 100 10.37 -12.12 3.78
CA ASN A 100 9.77 -11.12 4.67
C ASN A 100 9.62 -9.81 3.91
N ASN A 101 8.40 -9.31 3.82
CA ASN A 101 8.06 -8.12 3.05
C ASN A 101 7.35 -7.06 3.89
N PHE A 102 7.94 -5.87 4.01
CA PHE A 102 7.35 -4.74 4.72
C PHE A 102 7.24 -3.55 3.79
N LYS A 103 6.10 -3.43 3.13
CA LYS A 103 5.83 -2.37 2.15
C LYS A 103 5.25 -1.13 2.81
N PHE A 104 5.69 0.03 2.32
CA PHE A 104 5.15 1.33 2.73
C PHE A 104 4.68 2.11 1.50
N THR A 105 3.42 2.53 1.54
CA THR A 105 2.80 3.39 0.52
C THR A 105 2.38 4.70 1.19
N ARG A 106 2.78 5.82 0.59
CA ARG A 106 2.34 7.15 1.00
C ARG A 106 1.78 7.90 -0.17
N VAL A 107 0.64 8.54 0.04
CA VAL A 107 -0.05 9.30 -1.00
C VAL A 107 -0.45 10.66 -0.44
N ASP A 108 -0.04 11.72 -1.11
CA ASP A 108 -0.46 13.10 -0.85
C ASP A 108 -1.39 13.54 -1.98
N GLN A 109 -2.62 13.91 -1.64
CA GLN A 109 -3.66 14.27 -2.60
C GLN A 109 -3.98 15.76 -2.55
N LYS A 110 -3.89 16.43 -3.71
CA LYS A 110 -4.32 17.82 -3.90
C LYS A 110 -5.77 17.90 -4.37
N ASP A 111 -6.27 19.11 -4.60
CA ASP A 111 -7.67 19.41 -4.90
C ASP A 111 -8.23 18.53 -6.03
N ASN A 112 -9.44 17.98 -5.81
CA ASN A 112 -10.18 17.20 -6.78
C ASN A 112 -9.44 15.97 -7.33
N SER A 113 -8.38 15.52 -6.66
CA SER A 113 -7.65 14.32 -7.07
C SER A 113 -8.32 13.04 -6.58
N PHE A 114 -8.06 11.94 -7.28
CA PHE A 114 -8.62 10.64 -6.96
C PHE A 114 -7.51 9.58 -6.87
N TYR A 115 -7.51 8.82 -5.77
CA TYR A 115 -6.62 7.69 -5.58
C TYR A 115 -7.40 6.42 -5.31
N LYS A 116 -7.14 5.38 -6.08
CA LYS A 116 -7.69 4.04 -5.84
C LYS A 116 -6.59 3.04 -5.66
N LEU A 117 -6.58 2.37 -4.51
CA LEU A 117 -5.73 1.20 -4.27
C LEU A 117 -6.57 -0.07 -4.39
N THR A 118 -6.07 -1.03 -5.17
CA THR A 118 -6.56 -2.40 -5.16
C THR A 118 -5.40 -3.32 -4.85
N SER A 119 -5.41 -3.97 -3.68
CA SER A 119 -4.34 -4.85 -3.26
C SER A 119 -4.80 -6.30 -3.15
N PHE A 120 -3.94 -7.19 -3.61
CA PHE A 120 -4.06 -8.64 -3.39
C PHE A 120 -2.78 -9.15 -2.75
N SER A 121 -2.92 -9.86 -1.64
CA SER A 121 -1.79 -10.43 -0.92
C SER A 121 -2.00 -11.91 -0.70
N ASN A 122 -1.03 -12.70 -1.10
CA ASN A 122 -1.01 -14.14 -0.85
C ASN A 122 0.26 -14.49 -0.08
N SER A 123 0.10 -15.30 0.91
CA SER A 123 1.06 -15.80 1.90
C SER A 123 2.54 -15.53 1.67
N SER A 124 3.16 -14.89 2.65
CA SER A 124 4.59 -14.93 2.92
C SER A 124 4.80 -15.37 4.36
N LEU A 125 6.03 -15.66 4.78
CA LEU A 125 6.29 -16.00 6.17
C LEU A 125 5.85 -14.87 7.10
N LEU A 126 6.30 -13.64 6.80
CA LEU A 126 5.88 -12.43 7.50
C LEU A 126 5.80 -11.27 6.52
N ALA A 127 4.63 -10.67 6.40
CA ALA A 127 4.45 -9.50 5.57
C ALA A 127 3.64 -8.41 6.27
N ALA A 128 3.92 -7.18 5.88
CA ALA A 128 3.11 -6.03 6.27
C ALA A 128 2.92 -5.06 5.10
N ASN A 129 1.73 -4.50 5.01
CA ASN A 129 1.38 -3.44 4.07
C ASN A 129 0.90 -2.21 4.81
N ASP A 130 1.75 -1.20 4.89
CA ASP A 130 1.46 0.09 5.50
C ASP A 130 1.04 1.10 4.44
N VAL A 131 -0.17 1.59 4.51
CA VAL A 131 -0.72 2.58 3.58
C VAL A 131 -1.12 3.83 4.35
N LYS A 132 -0.56 4.97 3.95
CA LYS A 132 -0.97 6.27 4.45
C LYS A 132 -1.41 7.18 3.31
N VAL A 133 -2.63 7.68 3.39
CA VAL A 133 -3.20 8.65 2.44
C VAL A 133 -3.53 9.94 3.18
N SER A 134 -2.98 11.06 2.71
CA SER A 134 -3.28 12.38 3.26
C SER A 134 -4.09 13.18 2.23
N LEU A 135 -5.34 13.46 2.57
CA LEU A 135 -6.28 14.23 1.76
C LEU A 135 -6.08 15.72 2.08
N ASN A 136 -5.12 16.34 1.37
CA ASN A 136 -4.68 17.72 1.59
C ASN A 136 -5.35 18.73 0.66
N GLY A 137 -6.13 18.25 -0.31
CA GLY A 137 -6.89 19.10 -1.22
C GLY A 137 -8.40 18.91 -1.07
N LYS A 138 -9.16 19.99 -1.26
CA LYS A 138 -10.63 19.93 -1.23
C LYS A 138 -11.17 19.01 -2.32
N ASN A 139 -12.24 18.30 -2.03
CA ASN A 139 -12.88 17.32 -2.91
C ASN A 139 -11.92 16.18 -3.37
N SER A 140 -10.82 15.96 -2.67
CA SER A 140 -10.00 14.78 -2.92
C SER A 140 -10.68 13.53 -2.35
N GLU A 141 -10.53 12.44 -3.07
CA GLU A 141 -11.18 11.17 -2.72
C GLU A 141 -10.17 10.01 -2.78
N CYS A 142 -10.28 9.05 -1.86
CA CYS A 142 -9.58 7.77 -1.95
C CYS A 142 -10.50 6.57 -1.74
N ASP A 143 -10.26 5.51 -2.52
CA ASP A 143 -10.95 4.20 -2.43
C ASP A 143 -9.89 3.10 -2.26
N LEU A 144 -9.81 2.53 -1.06
CA LEU A 144 -8.77 1.57 -0.67
C LEU A 144 -9.40 0.20 -0.50
N LYS A 145 -9.03 -0.76 -1.36
CA LYS A 145 -9.55 -2.12 -1.32
C LYS A 145 -8.42 -3.13 -1.21
N GLY A 146 -8.60 -4.11 -0.35
CA GLY A 146 -7.63 -5.18 -0.17
C GLY A 146 -8.28 -6.54 0.03
N LEU A 147 -7.68 -7.56 -0.56
CA LEU A 147 -7.93 -8.95 -0.27
C LEU A 147 -6.62 -9.60 0.14
N TYR A 148 -6.61 -10.25 1.29
CA TYR A 148 -5.46 -11.04 1.73
C TYR A 148 -5.87 -12.48 2.04
N PHE A 149 -5.00 -13.39 1.67
CA PHE A 149 -5.14 -14.81 1.93
C PHE A 149 -3.90 -15.30 2.69
N THR A 150 -4.11 -15.83 3.89
CA THR A 150 -3.04 -16.35 4.74
C THR A 150 -3.25 -17.84 5.04
N THR A 151 -2.17 -18.60 5.04
CA THR A 151 -2.20 -20.05 5.23
C THR A 151 -0.92 -20.54 5.92
N LEU A 152 -0.88 -21.78 6.33
CA LEU A 152 0.23 -22.40 7.07
C LEU A 152 0.52 -21.64 8.37
N ASN A 153 1.76 -21.17 8.57
CA ASN A 153 2.19 -20.38 9.72
C ASN A 153 2.50 -18.92 9.31
N SER A 154 1.88 -18.42 8.24
CA SER A 154 2.14 -17.07 7.75
C SER A 154 1.49 -16.00 8.62
N GLN A 155 2.11 -14.83 8.65
CA GLN A 155 1.56 -13.66 9.30
C GLN A 155 1.48 -12.48 8.32
N PHE A 156 0.31 -11.86 8.25
CA PHE A 156 0.08 -10.68 7.41
C PHE A 156 -0.54 -9.53 8.20
N ASN A 157 0.13 -8.39 8.21
CA ASN A 157 -0.34 -7.19 8.89
C ASN A 157 -0.72 -6.12 7.87
N THR A 158 -1.91 -5.58 7.98
CA THR A 158 -2.36 -4.42 7.18
C THR A 158 -2.60 -3.24 8.10
N HIS A 159 -1.91 -2.14 7.84
CA HIS A 159 -2.10 -0.90 8.56
C HIS A 159 -2.45 0.21 7.58
N VAL A 160 -3.64 0.78 7.74
CA VAL A 160 -4.15 1.83 6.85
C VAL A 160 -4.46 3.08 7.65
N VAL A 161 -3.89 4.20 7.24
CA VAL A 161 -4.15 5.51 7.82
C VAL A 161 -4.66 6.45 6.75
N VAL A 162 -5.81 7.06 6.97
CA VAL A 162 -6.33 8.13 6.12
C VAL A 162 -6.50 9.40 6.95
N GLU A 163 -5.91 10.49 6.48
CA GLU A 163 -6.00 11.80 7.10
C GLU A 163 -6.83 12.74 6.23
N HIS A 164 -7.94 13.22 6.76
CA HIS A 164 -8.77 14.27 6.17
C HIS A 164 -8.31 15.61 6.75
N ASN A 165 -7.48 16.33 6.01
CA ASN A 165 -6.84 17.55 6.48
C ASN A 165 -7.60 18.82 6.06
N VAL A 166 -8.53 18.71 5.11
CA VAL A 166 -9.34 19.82 4.56
C VAL A 166 -10.79 19.40 4.34
N PRO A 167 -11.73 20.35 4.21
CA PRO A 167 -13.15 20.04 4.02
C PRO A 167 -13.48 19.33 2.70
N TYR A 168 -14.64 18.67 2.69
CA TYR A 168 -15.25 18.03 1.50
C TYR A 168 -14.44 16.85 0.95
N THR A 169 -13.68 16.18 1.75
CA THR A 169 -12.91 15.01 1.34
C THR A 169 -13.68 13.72 1.57
N ARG A 170 -13.33 12.68 0.81
CA ARG A 170 -14.00 11.38 0.91
C ARG A 170 -13.01 10.23 0.97
N SER A 171 -13.25 9.28 1.86
CA SER A 171 -12.49 8.03 1.91
C SER A 171 -13.38 6.81 2.09
N ASN A 172 -13.01 5.73 1.42
CA ASN A 172 -13.60 4.42 1.60
C ASN A 172 -12.48 3.39 1.77
N GLN A 173 -12.61 2.54 2.81
CA GLN A 173 -11.69 1.45 3.10
C GLN A 173 -12.49 0.14 3.17
N TYR A 174 -12.17 -0.81 2.31
CA TYR A 174 -12.82 -2.10 2.27
C TYR A 174 -11.81 -3.23 2.14
N PHE A 175 -11.60 -3.97 3.22
CA PHE A 175 -10.65 -5.05 3.29
C PHE A 175 -11.33 -6.38 3.59
N LYS A 176 -10.79 -7.45 3.04
CA LYS A 176 -11.21 -8.82 3.31
C LYS A 176 -10.02 -9.71 3.57
N GLY A 177 -10.15 -10.56 4.59
CA GLY A 177 -9.19 -11.59 4.91
C GLY A 177 -9.79 -12.99 4.76
N ILE A 178 -9.00 -13.93 4.27
CA ILE A 178 -9.28 -15.36 4.30
C ILE A 178 -8.10 -16.02 5.00
N LEU A 179 -8.34 -16.67 6.14
CA LEU A 179 -7.31 -17.23 6.99
C LEU A 179 -7.52 -18.72 7.16
N SER A 180 -6.48 -19.51 6.96
CA SER A 180 -6.50 -20.96 7.18
C SER A 180 -5.27 -21.46 7.95
N ASP A 181 -5.29 -22.71 8.33
CA ASP A 181 -4.25 -23.40 9.10
C ASP A 181 -3.94 -22.74 10.45
N ASN A 182 -2.70 -22.34 10.71
CA ASN A 182 -2.26 -21.63 11.92
C ASN A 182 -1.79 -20.20 11.55
N SER A 183 -2.38 -19.64 10.52
CA SER A 183 -1.98 -18.32 10.06
C SER A 183 -2.58 -17.20 10.92
N ARG A 184 -1.92 -16.06 10.91
CA ARG A 184 -2.37 -14.88 11.66
C ARG A 184 -2.44 -13.66 10.74
N ALA A 185 -3.49 -12.85 10.93
CA ALA A 185 -3.57 -11.53 10.32
C ALA A 185 -3.90 -10.46 11.36
N VAL A 186 -3.45 -9.25 11.09
CA VAL A 186 -3.79 -8.06 11.86
C VAL A 186 -4.26 -6.99 10.89
N PHE A 187 -5.46 -6.46 11.10
CA PHE A 187 -5.94 -5.28 10.40
C PHE A 187 -6.04 -4.10 11.35
N SER A 188 -5.37 -3.00 11.03
CA SER A 188 -5.44 -1.75 11.78
C SER A 188 -5.77 -0.60 10.84
N GLY A 189 -7.01 -0.15 10.85
CA GLY A 189 -7.47 1.01 10.09
C GLY A 189 -7.66 2.22 11.01
N LYS A 190 -7.11 3.37 10.62
CA LYS A 190 -7.28 4.63 11.33
C LYS A 190 -7.70 5.73 10.39
N ILE A 191 -8.70 6.50 10.81
CA ILE A 191 -9.17 7.67 10.10
C ILE A 191 -9.04 8.88 11.03
N TYR A 192 -8.25 9.83 10.59
CA TYR A 192 -8.12 11.12 11.28
C TYR A 192 -8.89 12.18 10.49
N VAL A 193 -9.72 12.94 11.18
CA VAL A 193 -10.44 14.08 10.59
C VAL A 193 -10.03 15.32 11.38
N GLU A 194 -9.29 16.21 10.72
CA GLU A 194 -8.86 17.46 11.32
C GLU A 194 -10.07 18.34 11.66
N ARG A 195 -9.91 19.22 12.63
CA ARG A 195 -10.99 20.05 13.17
C ARG A 195 -11.73 20.84 12.10
N ASP A 196 -11.00 21.36 11.13
CA ASP A 196 -11.53 22.18 10.05
C ASP A 196 -11.93 21.38 8.79
N ALA A 197 -11.74 20.05 8.79
CA ALA A 197 -12.10 19.16 7.69
C ALA A 197 -13.60 18.81 7.68
N GLN A 198 -14.46 19.85 7.73
CA GLN A 198 -15.90 19.69 7.78
C GLN A 198 -16.49 19.14 6.49
N LYS A 199 -17.66 18.49 6.57
CA LYS A 199 -18.37 17.89 5.43
C LYS A 199 -17.54 16.80 4.71
N SER A 200 -16.63 16.18 5.41
CA SER A 200 -15.92 15.00 4.93
C SER A 200 -16.72 13.74 5.21
N TYR A 201 -16.55 12.74 4.34
CA TYR A 201 -17.17 11.43 4.47
C TYR A 201 -16.11 10.35 4.55
N ALA A 202 -16.26 9.47 5.52
CA ALA A 202 -15.33 8.35 5.71
C ALA A 202 -16.08 7.06 6.03
N GLU A 203 -15.73 5.98 5.35
CA GLU A 203 -16.25 4.64 5.60
C GLU A 203 -15.09 3.65 5.70
N GLN A 204 -15.20 2.74 6.69
CA GLN A 204 -14.24 1.66 6.87
C GLN A 204 -14.97 0.36 7.14
N LYS A 205 -14.57 -0.70 6.45
CA LYS A 205 -15.09 -2.04 6.62
C LYS A 205 -13.98 -3.07 6.48
N ASP A 206 -13.88 -3.96 7.46
CA ASP A 206 -13.03 -5.15 7.42
C ASP A 206 -13.88 -6.39 7.66
N LEU A 207 -13.72 -7.41 6.83
CA LEU A 207 -14.47 -8.67 6.89
C LEU A 207 -13.49 -9.84 6.77
N ASN A 208 -13.56 -10.75 7.72
CA ASN A 208 -12.64 -11.88 7.76
C ASN A 208 -13.37 -13.22 7.78
N LEU A 209 -12.87 -14.14 6.98
CA LEU A 209 -13.29 -15.53 6.96
C LEU A 209 -12.19 -16.40 7.56
N VAL A 210 -12.43 -16.91 8.76
CA VAL A 210 -11.52 -17.82 9.46
C VAL A 210 -11.94 -19.24 9.16
N MET A 211 -11.11 -20.00 8.43
CA MET A 211 -11.43 -21.34 7.93
C MET A 211 -10.91 -22.47 8.82
N SER A 212 -9.99 -22.19 9.72
CA SER A 212 -9.35 -23.20 10.59
C SER A 212 -9.33 -22.75 12.04
N LYS A 213 -9.37 -23.69 12.97
CA LYS A 213 -9.34 -23.40 14.42
C LYS A 213 -8.03 -22.74 14.90
N GLY A 214 -6.93 -22.94 14.18
CA GLY A 214 -5.63 -22.38 14.51
C GLY A 214 -5.38 -21.01 13.88
N ALA A 215 -6.27 -20.54 13.01
CA ALA A 215 -6.14 -19.23 12.38
C ALA A 215 -6.66 -18.11 13.29
N GLU A 216 -5.94 -17.00 13.35
CA GLU A 216 -6.23 -15.86 14.22
C GLU A 216 -6.29 -14.56 13.45
N ILE A 217 -7.21 -13.67 13.85
CA ILE A 217 -7.34 -12.29 13.36
C ILE A 217 -7.44 -11.33 14.52
N ASP A 218 -6.68 -10.24 14.50
CA ASP A 218 -6.71 -9.12 15.45
C ASP A 218 -7.10 -7.80 14.73
#